data_672e96d66058cebe8450414c94ebb3f4
#
_entry.id   672e96d66058cebe8450414c94ebb3f4
#
_cell.length_a   1.000
_cell.length_b   1.000
_cell.length_c   1.000
_cell.angle_alpha   90.00
_cell.angle_beta   90.00
_cell.angle_gamma   90.00
#
_symmetry.space_group_name_H-M   'P 1'
#
loop_
_entity.id
_entity.type
_entity.pdbx_description
1 polymer ?
#
loop_
_entity_poly.entity_id
_entity_poly.type
_entity_poly.pdbx_seq_one_letter_code
_entity_poly.pdbx_strand_id
1 'polypeptide(L)'
;MAAVHTEPGNPQDAAAPPRARIDRRTLFAAGAALAAGAAGAGAATVLAREERHPAAAPPPPAPVPFHGARQSGVTQPPLPATRLLALDLPADTDRTALRALLAATGDVLARAADGTLDDPRLDGAPPRTTSLAAIGPALAARLRLPAPEGFAELPALPGDRLDPARSGGDLLLQVGAEQPWTTGVLTEHLLTAATAAGAALRWHQGGFLPPAPDGRTPRNLFGFKDGTANPDPADPALWQRDGTVLVYRRIRMDTAAFAALPADRRELAVGRRADTGAPLTGSAEHDDPDIYAKHPDGSYVIPATAHVRLSSPRLDGGARMLRRGWSYDDAPTDRGLLFCAFMPDPALFARVQTRLAERDALTPFLTHTASAVAWVLPGAREGGTLGEGL
;
A
#
# COMPACT_ATOMS: atom_id res chain seq x y z
N MET A 1 -15.91 20.54 -78.82
CA MET A 1 -17.15 20.69 -78.01
C MET A 1 -16.77 20.47 -76.56
N ALA A 2 -16.51 21.55 -75.83
CA ALA A 2 -16.12 21.54 -74.44
C ALA A 2 -17.34 21.73 -73.56
N ALA A 3 -17.62 20.86 -72.60
CA ALA A 3 -18.64 21.01 -71.62
C ALA A 3 -18.04 21.60 -70.34
N VAL A 4 -18.52 22.77 -69.94
CA VAL A 4 -18.18 23.51 -68.75
C VAL A 4 -18.97 22.91 -67.59
N HIS A 5 -18.32 22.35 -66.58
CA HIS A 5 -18.93 22.04 -65.30
C HIS A 5 -18.74 23.21 -64.33
N THR A 6 -19.88 23.80 -63.91
CA THR A 6 -19.98 24.79 -62.84
C THR A 6 -20.09 24.05 -61.49
N GLU A 7 -19.19 24.34 -60.57
CA GLU A 7 -19.29 23.94 -59.15
C GLU A 7 -20.25 24.83 -58.36
N PRO A 8 -21.06 24.28 -57.43
CA PRO A 8 -21.88 25.06 -56.55
C PRO A 8 -21.07 25.56 -55.32
N GLY A 9 -21.25 26.82 -55.01
CA GLY A 9 -20.61 27.53 -53.91
C GLY A 9 -20.93 26.99 -52.50
N ASN A 10 -19.93 27.08 -51.65
CA ASN A 10 -19.95 26.71 -50.23
C ASN A 10 -20.59 27.84 -49.37
N PRO A 11 -21.65 27.54 -48.56
CA PRO A 11 -22.22 28.53 -47.65
C PRO A 11 -21.58 28.42 -46.26
N GLN A 12 -20.42 29.07 -46.04
CA GLN A 12 -19.87 29.30 -44.71
C GLN A 12 -19.32 30.73 -44.62
N ASP A 13 -20.24 31.66 -44.42
CA ASP A 13 -19.93 32.96 -43.83
C ASP A 13 -21.14 33.40 -43.01
N ALA A 14 -21.24 32.86 -41.78
CA ALA A 14 -22.10 33.39 -40.73
C ALA A 14 -21.20 33.79 -39.55
N ALA A 15 -21.04 35.09 -39.42
CA ALA A 15 -20.29 35.73 -38.37
C ALA A 15 -20.80 35.34 -36.97
N ALA A 16 -19.94 34.86 -36.09
CA ALA A 16 -20.22 34.61 -34.69
C ALA A 16 -20.39 35.89 -33.89
N PRO A 17 -21.36 35.98 -32.95
CA PRO A 17 -21.52 37.16 -32.09
C PRO A 17 -20.36 37.29 -31.07
N PRO A 18 -20.05 38.52 -30.61
CA PRO A 18 -18.93 38.78 -29.71
C PRO A 18 -19.18 38.18 -28.31
N ARG A 19 -18.21 37.41 -27.81
CA ARG A 19 -18.18 36.87 -26.44
C ARG A 19 -18.01 38.05 -25.45
N ALA A 20 -19.01 38.31 -24.63
CA ALA A 20 -18.94 39.21 -23.50
C ALA A 20 -17.91 38.68 -22.48
N ARG A 21 -16.83 39.44 -22.25
CA ARG A 21 -15.91 39.23 -21.12
C ARG A 21 -16.61 39.67 -19.84
N ILE A 22 -16.95 38.72 -18.97
CA ILE A 22 -17.44 38.99 -17.61
C ILE A 22 -16.22 39.35 -16.75
N ASP A 23 -16.11 40.62 -16.39
CA ASP A 23 -15.07 41.11 -15.48
C ASP A 23 -15.39 40.67 -14.04
N ARG A 24 -14.41 40.06 -13.38
CA ARG A 24 -14.52 39.52 -12.01
C ARG A 24 -14.79 40.57 -10.92
N ARG A 25 -14.80 41.88 -11.27
CA ARG A 25 -15.08 42.99 -10.35
C ARG A 25 -16.55 43.34 -10.19
N THR A 26 -17.44 42.83 -11.04
CA THR A 26 -18.88 43.18 -11.02
C THR A 26 -19.73 42.23 -10.20
N LEU A 27 -19.18 41.17 -9.63
CA LEU A 27 -19.94 40.16 -8.84
C LEU A 27 -20.04 40.50 -7.35
N PHE A 28 -19.41 41.59 -6.87
CA PHE A 28 -19.47 41.98 -5.45
C PHE A 28 -20.35 43.22 -5.15
N ALA A 29 -21.06 43.78 -6.12
CA ALA A 29 -21.84 45.01 -5.95
C ALA A 29 -23.39 44.86 -5.98
N ALA A 30 -23.95 43.64 -5.96
CA ALA A 30 -25.40 43.40 -6.02
C ALA A 30 -26.00 42.83 -4.72
N GLY A 31 -25.45 43.16 -3.56
CA GLY A 31 -25.89 42.69 -2.26
C GLY A 31 -26.36 43.79 -1.26
N ALA A 32 -26.48 45.01 -1.68
CA ALA A 32 -26.81 46.11 -0.73
C ALA A 32 -27.83 47.08 -1.30
N ALA A 33 -29.09 46.70 -1.45
CA ALA A 33 -30.21 47.64 -1.56
C ALA A 33 -31.55 46.90 -1.56
N LEU A 34 -32.09 46.57 -0.38
CA LEU A 34 -33.52 46.33 -0.10
C LEU A 34 -33.72 46.12 1.40
N ALA A 35 -33.73 47.18 2.16
CA ALA A 35 -34.37 47.23 3.48
C ALA A 35 -34.53 48.70 3.91
N ALA A 36 -35.56 49.34 3.43
CA ALA A 36 -36.11 50.53 4.08
C ALA A 36 -37.64 50.37 4.10
N GLY A 37 -38.18 50.16 5.30
CA GLY A 37 -39.60 50.33 5.54
C GLY A 37 -40.29 49.22 6.32
N ALA A 38 -40.25 49.28 7.65
CA ALA A 38 -41.35 49.10 8.56
C ALA A 38 -40.85 49.23 10.00
N ALA A 39 -41.27 50.27 10.69
CA ALA A 39 -41.08 50.45 12.14
C ALA A 39 -41.98 49.45 12.92
N GLY A 40 -41.36 48.69 13.82
CA GLY A 40 -42.05 47.83 14.75
C GLY A 40 -41.07 47.39 15.85
N ALA A 41 -41.34 47.87 17.08
CA ALA A 41 -40.53 47.54 18.27
C ALA A 41 -40.44 46.04 18.52
N GLY A 42 -39.26 45.51 18.62
CA GLY A 42 -39.04 44.13 19.00
C GLY A 42 -37.55 43.85 19.20
N ALA A 43 -37.18 43.62 20.46
CA ALA A 43 -35.95 43.09 21.02
C ALA A 43 -34.77 42.82 20.08
N ALA A 44 -33.71 43.63 20.21
CA ALA A 44 -32.41 43.37 19.67
C ALA A 44 -31.80 42.12 20.34
N THR A 45 -32.02 40.95 19.74
CA THR A 45 -31.20 39.78 20.00
C THR A 45 -29.87 40.00 19.31
N VAL A 46 -28.88 40.43 20.08
CA VAL A 46 -27.47 40.39 19.65
C VAL A 46 -27.13 38.93 19.43
N LEU A 47 -27.16 38.47 18.18
CA LEU A 47 -26.54 37.23 17.79
C LEU A 47 -25.04 37.41 17.95
N ALA A 48 -24.53 37.07 19.14
CA ALA A 48 -23.12 36.83 19.35
C ALA A 48 -22.74 35.73 18.37
N ARG A 49 -22.13 36.14 17.23
CA ARG A 49 -21.46 35.23 16.34
C ARG A 49 -20.28 34.69 17.15
N GLU A 50 -20.44 33.53 17.79
CA GLU A 50 -19.31 32.79 18.34
C GLU A 50 -18.30 32.64 17.19
N GLU A 51 -17.23 33.41 17.23
CA GLU A 51 -16.04 33.13 16.44
C GLU A 51 -15.58 31.75 16.86
N ARG A 52 -16.00 30.73 16.11
CA ARG A 52 -15.40 29.41 16.23
C ARG A 52 -13.92 29.60 15.87
N HIS A 53 -13.11 29.72 16.90
CA HIS A 53 -11.67 29.55 16.74
C HIS A 53 -11.47 28.21 16.02
N PRO A 54 -10.77 28.20 14.88
CA PRO A 54 -10.45 26.91 14.26
C PRO A 54 -9.76 26.07 15.35
N ALA A 55 -10.31 24.88 15.61
CA ALA A 55 -9.67 23.96 16.53
C ALA A 55 -8.20 23.82 16.14
N ALA A 56 -7.31 23.97 17.11
CA ALA A 56 -5.88 23.83 16.86
C ALA A 56 -5.66 22.52 16.10
N ALA A 57 -4.89 22.59 15.02
CA ALA A 57 -4.56 21.38 14.26
C ALA A 57 -3.95 20.35 15.24
N PRO A 58 -4.32 19.07 15.16
CA PRO A 58 -3.73 18.06 16.01
C PRO A 58 -2.20 18.11 15.86
N PRO A 59 -1.44 17.88 16.92
CA PRO A 59 0.01 17.87 16.83
C PRO A 59 0.44 16.84 15.78
N PRO A 60 1.53 17.12 15.05
CA PRO A 60 2.03 16.17 14.06
C PRO A 60 2.35 14.82 14.76
N PRO A 61 2.07 13.70 14.09
CA PRO A 61 2.36 12.40 14.64
C PRO A 61 3.85 12.25 14.94
N ALA A 62 4.19 11.58 16.04
CA ALA A 62 5.57 11.39 16.46
C ALA A 62 6.41 10.70 15.36
N PRO A 63 7.70 11.09 15.21
CA PRO A 63 8.63 10.40 14.33
C PRO A 63 8.73 8.91 14.66
N VAL A 64 9.01 8.09 13.66
CA VAL A 64 9.28 6.66 13.84
C VAL A 64 10.78 6.45 13.85
N PRO A 65 11.37 5.94 14.94
CA PRO A 65 12.82 5.70 14.99
C PRO A 65 13.26 4.69 13.92
N PHE A 66 14.38 4.97 13.28
CA PHE A 66 15.05 4.00 12.39
C PHE A 66 15.73 2.88 13.20
N HIS A 67 16.39 3.24 14.30
CA HIS A 67 17.13 2.31 15.14
C HIS A 67 16.20 1.48 16.03
N GLY A 68 16.50 0.20 16.18
CA GLY A 68 15.77 -0.74 17.02
C GLY A 68 16.16 -2.18 16.71
N ALA A 69 15.68 -3.14 17.51
CA ALA A 69 15.94 -4.57 17.25
C ALA A 69 15.34 -5.06 15.94
N ARG A 70 14.24 -4.46 15.53
CA ARG A 70 13.47 -4.83 14.34
C ARG A 70 13.15 -3.62 13.50
N GLN A 71 13.08 -3.78 12.17
CA GLN A 71 12.88 -2.67 11.27
C GLN A 71 11.45 -2.13 11.30
N SER A 72 11.30 -0.80 11.22
CA SER A 72 10.02 -0.09 11.36
C SER A 72 9.00 -0.44 10.26
N GLY A 73 9.45 -0.80 9.06
CA GLY A 73 8.56 -1.22 7.96
C GLY A 73 7.74 -2.48 8.27
N VAL A 74 8.16 -3.28 9.27
CA VAL A 74 7.41 -4.44 9.77
C VAL A 74 6.63 -4.11 11.03
N THR A 75 7.30 -3.48 12.01
CA THR A 75 6.73 -3.29 13.36
C THR A 75 5.67 -2.19 13.42
N GLN A 76 5.77 -1.17 12.58
CA GLN A 76 4.82 -0.07 12.57
C GLN A 76 3.59 -0.35 11.69
N PRO A 77 2.45 0.30 11.96
CA PRO A 77 1.34 0.32 11.02
C PRO A 77 1.77 0.85 9.63
N PRO A 78 1.17 0.36 8.55
CA PRO A 78 1.48 0.86 7.21
C PRO A 78 1.12 2.34 7.08
N LEU A 79 2.06 3.13 6.54
CA LEU A 79 1.82 4.54 6.23
C LEU A 79 1.07 4.69 4.91
N PRO A 80 0.38 5.83 4.69
CA PRO A 80 -0.46 6.06 3.51
C PRO A 80 0.22 5.86 2.17
N ALA A 81 1.50 6.21 2.05
CA ALA A 81 2.28 5.99 0.84
C ALA A 81 3.41 5.01 1.09
N THR A 82 3.70 4.16 0.11
CA THR A 82 4.86 3.26 0.15
C THR A 82 5.55 3.21 -1.21
N ARG A 83 6.84 2.90 -1.19
CA ARG A 83 7.59 2.51 -2.38
C ARG A 83 8.54 1.37 -2.05
N LEU A 84 8.45 0.32 -2.89
CA LEU A 84 9.39 -0.79 -2.87
C LEU A 84 10.36 -0.62 -4.03
N LEU A 85 11.63 -0.98 -3.79
CA LEU A 85 12.69 -1.05 -4.79
C LEU A 85 13.34 -2.42 -4.70
N ALA A 86 13.61 -3.03 -5.83
CA ALA A 86 14.49 -4.20 -5.92
C ALA A 86 15.73 -3.83 -6.69
N LEU A 87 16.87 -4.22 -6.17
CA LEU A 87 18.18 -3.94 -6.73
C LEU A 87 18.87 -5.25 -7.10
N ASP A 88 19.59 -5.24 -8.21
CA ASP A 88 20.53 -6.29 -8.58
C ASP A 88 21.95 -5.83 -8.26
N LEU A 89 22.73 -6.70 -7.64
CA LEU A 89 24.11 -6.43 -7.27
C LEU A 89 25.08 -7.09 -8.26
N PRO A 90 26.27 -6.49 -8.49
CA PRO A 90 27.30 -7.10 -9.31
C PRO A 90 27.61 -8.55 -8.90
N ALA A 91 27.95 -9.39 -9.87
CA ALA A 91 28.20 -10.81 -9.63
C ALA A 91 29.38 -11.08 -8.66
N ASP A 92 30.33 -10.16 -8.63
CA ASP A 92 31.53 -10.17 -7.79
C ASP A 92 31.32 -9.49 -6.41
N THR A 93 30.10 -9.02 -6.11
CA THR A 93 29.76 -8.46 -4.78
C THR A 93 30.11 -9.50 -3.70
N ASP A 94 30.93 -9.10 -2.75
CA ASP A 94 31.24 -9.86 -1.54
C ASP A 94 30.46 -9.34 -0.32
N ARG A 95 30.69 -9.96 0.85
CA ARG A 95 30.00 -9.52 2.10
C ARG A 95 30.43 -8.11 2.54
N THR A 96 31.65 -7.70 2.22
CA THR A 96 32.15 -6.36 2.59
C THR A 96 31.43 -5.30 1.76
N ALA A 97 31.31 -5.51 0.45
CA ALA A 97 30.58 -4.63 -0.44
C ALA A 97 29.08 -4.58 -0.06
N LEU A 98 28.46 -5.72 0.29
CA LEU A 98 27.09 -5.75 0.76
C LEU A 98 26.90 -4.93 2.04
N ARG A 99 27.79 -5.08 3.03
CA ARG A 99 27.71 -4.27 4.27
C ARG A 99 27.88 -2.78 3.97
N ALA A 100 28.79 -2.40 3.08
CA ALA A 100 28.97 -1.00 2.67
C ALA A 100 27.71 -0.43 2.02
N LEU A 101 27.05 -1.20 1.14
CA LEU A 101 25.78 -0.82 0.52
C LEU A 101 24.66 -0.67 1.56
N LEU A 102 24.54 -1.62 2.50
CA LEU A 102 23.55 -1.57 3.57
C LEU A 102 23.80 -0.39 4.53
N ALA A 103 25.06 -0.07 4.81
CA ALA A 103 25.42 1.11 5.60
C ALA A 103 25.06 2.41 4.88
N ALA A 104 25.38 2.53 3.59
CA ALA A 104 25.06 3.73 2.79
C ALA A 104 23.55 3.95 2.64
N THR A 105 22.79 2.90 2.33
CA THR A 105 21.33 2.99 2.22
C THR A 105 20.67 3.16 3.59
N GLY A 106 21.24 2.54 4.64
CA GLY A 106 20.82 2.69 6.03
C GLY A 106 21.00 4.12 6.56
N ASP A 107 22.09 4.80 6.19
CA ASP A 107 22.31 6.21 6.53
C ASP A 107 21.24 7.12 5.95
N VAL A 108 20.87 6.91 4.68
CA VAL A 108 19.75 7.65 4.05
C VAL A 108 18.46 7.44 4.84
N LEU A 109 18.14 6.19 5.21
CA LEU A 109 16.92 5.86 5.95
C LEU A 109 16.93 6.43 7.37
N ALA A 110 18.06 6.39 8.06
CA ALA A 110 18.21 6.95 9.41
C ALA A 110 18.03 8.48 9.38
N ARG A 111 18.73 9.16 8.49
CA ARG A 111 18.63 10.62 8.34
C ARG A 111 17.24 11.07 7.90
N ALA A 112 16.56 10.27 7.10
CA ALA A 112 15.17 10.53 6.75
C ALA A 112 14.22 10.40 7.96
N ALA A 113 14.43 9.38 8.81
CA ALA A 113 13.63 9.18 10.01
C ALA A 113 13.85 10.27 11.05
N ASP A 114 15.10 10.76 11.18
CA ASP A 114 15.48 11.81 12.12
C ASP A 114 15.25 13.23 11.59
N GLY A 115 14.82 13.38 10.31
CA GLY A 115 14.62 14.67 9.66
C GLY A 115 15.94 15.45 9.40
N THR A 116 17.06 14.75 9.35
CA THR A 116 18.39 15.34 9.09
C THR A 116 18.89 15.11 7.66
N LEU A 117 18.08 14.48 6.80
CA LEU A 117 18.40 14.33 5.39
C LEU A 117 18.32 15.70 4.73
N ASP A 118 19.48 16.19 4.24
CA ASP A 118 19.61 17.51 3.62
C ASP A 118 19.02 17.48 2.19
N ASP A 119 17.75 17.84 2.09
CA ASP A 119 17.06 18.01 0.82
C ASP A 119 15.95 19.06 0.99
N PRO A 120 16.02 20.20 0.26
CA PRO A 120 15.02 21.28 0.40
C PRO A 120 13.60 20.85 0.03
N ARG A 121 13.43 19.72 -0.66
CA ARG A 121 12.11 19.15 -0.96
C ARG A 121 11.46 18.50 0.26
N LEU A 122 12.21 18.26 1.32
CA LEU A 122 11.73 17.69 2.60
C LEU A 122 11.62 18.75 3.70
N ASP A 123 11.70 20.06 3.36
CA ASP A 123 11.58 21.15 4.31
C ASP A 123 10.30 21.05 5.14
N GLY A 124 10.43 21.24 6.45
CA GLY A 124 9.35 21.19 7.41
C GLY A 124 9.64 20.31 8.61
N ALA A 125 8.58 19.86 9.29
CA ALA A 125 8.71 18.89 10.37
C ALA A 125 9.28 17.57 9.83
N PRO A 126 10.06 16.80 10.64
CA PRO A 126 10.57 15.51 10.23
C PRO A 126 9.47 14.64 9.64
N PRO A 127 9.61 14.11 8.42
CA PRO A 127 8.59 13.27 7.85
C PRO A 127 8.47 12.00 8.68
N ARG A 128 7.23 11.58 8.99
CA ARG A 128 7.01 10.27 9.58
C ARG A 128 7.30 9.22 8.51
N THR A 129 8.37 8.47 8.68
CA THR A 129 8.81 7.45 7.72
C THR A 129 8.94 6.09 8.37
N THR A 130 8.70 5.04 7.59
CA THR A 130 9.02 3.66 7.95
C THR A 130 9.89 3.06 6.86
N SER A 131 10.73 2.10 7.21
CA SER A 131 11.64 1.50 6.24
C SER A 131 11.94 0.04 6.57
N LEU A 132 12.30 -0.71 5.53
CA LEU A 132 12.94 -2.01 5.67
C LEU A 132 13.98 -2.24 4.56
N ALA A 133 14.97 -3.07 4.90
CA ALA A 133 15.93 -3.64 3.97
C ALA A 133 15.90 -5.17 4.11
N ALA A 134 15.84 -5.87 2.98
CA ALA A 134 15.71 -7.31 2.95
C ALA A 134 16.52 -7.91 1.81
N ILE A 135 17.11 -9.09 2.04
CA ILE A 135 18.02 -9.77 1.11
C ILE A 135 17.27 -10.89 0.39
N GLY A 136 17.40 -10.94 -0.95
CA GLY A 136 16.84 -12.00 -1.79
C GLY A 136 17.56 -13.34 -1.62
N PRO A 137 16.88 -14.48 -1.94
CA PRO A 137 17.44 -15.81 -1.74
C PRO A 137 18.71 -16.08 -2.55
N ALA A 138 18.76 -15.59 -3.79
CA ALA A 138 19.92 -15.78 -4.67
C ALA A 138 21.19 -15.15 -4.08
N LEU A 139 21.10 -13.91 -3.59
CA LEU A 139 22.21 -13.22 -2.94
C LEU A 139 22.59 -13.90 -1.63
N ALA A 140 21.62 -14.27 -0.80
CA ALA A 140 21.89 -14.95 0.46
C ALA A 140 22.65 -16.27 0.24
N ALA A 141 22.24 -17.06 -0.75
CA ALA A 141 22.92 -18.30 -1.12
C ALA A 141 24.33 -18.05 -1.67
N ARG A 142 24.49 -17.10 -2.61
CA ARG A 142 25.77 -16.72 -3.22
C ARG A 142 26.80 -16.30 -2.19
N LEU A 143 26.38 -15.51 -1.20
CA LEU A 143 27.25 -15.02 -0.14
C LEU A 143 27.29 -15.93 1.10
N ARG A 144 26.55 -17.05 1.11
CA ARG A 144 26.42 -17.99 2.25
C ARG A 144 26.07 -17.23 3.54
N LEU A 145 25.06 -16.36 3.47
CA LEU A 145 24.60 -15.59 4.61
C LEU A 145 23.83 -16.48 5.60
N PRO A 146 23.76 -16.13 6.90
CA PRO A 146 23.04 -16.90 7.92
C PRO A 146 21.52 -16.67 7.83
N ALA A 147 20.96 -16.86 6.65
CA ALA A 147 19.53 -16.70 6.39
C ALA A 147 18.69 -17.74 7.17
N PRO A 148 17.38 -17.50 7.37
CA PRO A 148 16.48 -18.46 8.01
C PRO A 148 16.49 -19.83 7.31
N GLU A 149 16.23 -20.88 8.08
CA GLU A 149 16.05 -22.22 7.53
C GLU A 149 14.85 -22.24 6.58
N GLY A 150 14.96 -22.94 5.45
CA GLY A 150 13.90 -23.00 4.43
C GLY A 150 13.75 -21.71 3.59
N PHE A 151 14.60 -20.72 3.77
CA PHE A 151 14.57 -19.50 3.00
C PHE A 151 14.97 -19.74 1.53
N ALA A 152 13.98 -19.70 0.64
CA ALA A 152 14.13 -19.91 -0.79
C ALA A 152 13.05 -19.13 -1.55
N GLU A 153 13.17 -19.08 -2.87
CA GLU A 153 12.10 -18.60 -3.75
C GLU A 153 10.84 -19.46 -3.57
N LEU A 154 9.67 -18.87 -3.80
CA LEU A 154 8.43 -19.62 -3.82
C LEU A 154 8.44 -20.62 -4.99
N PRO A 155 7.84 -21.80 -4.80
CA PRO A 155 7.58 -22.69 -5.92
C PRO A 155 6.62 -22.00 -6.94
N ALA A 156 6.55 -22.53 -8.14
CA ALA A 156 5.52 -22.12 -9.09
C ALA A 156 4.12 -22.34 -8.49
N LEU A 157 3.32 -21.29 -8.44
CA LEU A 157 1.98 -21.36 -7.86
C LEU A 157 0.92 -21.32 -8.96
N PRO A 158 -0.19 -22.06 -8.81
CA PRO A 158 -1.25 -22.07 -9.81
C PRO A 158 -1.82 -20.66 -10.05
N GLY A 159 -2.05 -20.32 -11.32
CA GLY A 159 -2.64 -19.02 -11.71
C GLY A 159 -1.65 -17.86 -11.76
N ASP A 160 -0.38 -18.05 -11.41
CA ASP A 160 0.65 -17.03 -11.53
C ASP A 160 0.90 -16.66 -13.01
N ARG A 161 1.03 -15.35 -13.23
CA ARG A 161 1.45 -14.75 -14.52
C ARG A 161 2.54 -13.72 -14.24
N LEU A 162 3.60 -14.19 -13.61
CA LEU A 162 4.68 -13.34 -13.13
C LEU A 162 5.49 -12.75 -14.27
N ASP A 163 5.73 -11.45 -14.22
CA ASP A 163 6.70 -10.75 -15.03
C ASP A 163 8.08 -10.85 -14.35
N PRO A 164 9.06 -11.50 -14.99
CA PRO A 164 10.42 -11.62 -14.43
C PRO A 164 11.10 -10.26 -14.23
N ALA A 165 10.77 -9.25 -15.06
CA ALA A 165 11.35 -7.93 -14.95
C ALA A 165 10.82 -7.15 -13.71
N ARG A 166 9.72 -7.60 -13.11
CA ARG A 166 9.10 -7.02 -11.91
C ARG A 166 9.18 -7.95 -10.70
N SER A 167 9.95 -9.05 -10.79
CA SER A 167 10.02 -10.09 -9.76
C SER A 167 11.45 -10.30 -9.26
N GLY A 168 11.58 -10.83 -8.04
CA GLY A 168 12.87 -11.10 -7.41
C GLY A 168 13.67 -9.84 -7.12
N GLY A 169 14.96 -10.00 -6.98
CA GLY A 169 15.96 -8.97 -6.69
C GLY A 169 16.95 -9.44 -5.62
N ASP A 170 18.18 -8.94 -5.67
CA ASP A 170 19.22 -9.26 -4.68
C ASP A 170 18.98 -8.53 -3.35
N LEU A 171 18.60 -7.25 -3.40
CA LEU A 171 18.27 -6.42 -2.24
C LEU A 171 16.93 -5.73 -2.48
N LEU A 172 16.01 -5.87 -1.53
CA LEU A 172 14.74 -5.15 -1.50
C LEU A 172 14.79 -4.06 -0.43
N LEU A 173 14.44 -2.85 -0.83
CA LEU A 173 14.26 -1.71 0.07
C LEU A 173 12.79 -1.27 0.02
N GLN A 174 12.22 -0.92 1.16
CA GLN A 174 10.91 -0.29 1.24
C GLN A 174 10.98 0.97 2.07
N VAL A 175 10.33 2.02 1.60
CA VAL A 175 10.07 3.23 2.36
C VAL A 175 8.57 3.49 2.39
N GLY A 176 8.08 3.87 3.56
CA GLY A 176 6.72 4.35 3.76
C GLY A 176 6.74 5.77 4.31
N ALA A 177 5.76 6.59 3.94
CA ALA A 177 5.59 7.96 4.42
C ALA A 177 4.11 8.37 4.39
N GLU A 178 3.79 9.51 5.01
CA GLU A 178 2.45 10.08 4.94
C GLU A 178 2.08 10.53 3.52
N GLN A 179 3.06 10.90 2.70
CA GLN A 179 2.85 11.44 1.35
C GLN A 179 3.70 10.73 0.29
N PRO A 180 3.15 10.53 -0.93
CA PRO A 180 3.91 9.96 -2.05
C PRO A 180 5.13 10.81 -2.45
N TRP A 181 5.06 12.12 -2.27
CA TRP A 181 6.17 13.05 -2.50
C TRP A 181 7.42 12.64 -1.71
N THR A 182 7.25 12.43 -0.40
CA THR A 182 8.34 12.00 0.49
C THR A 182 8.94 10.68 0.06
N THR A 183 8.11 9.66 -0.25
CA THR A 183 8.64 8.37 -0.73
C THR A 183 9.37 8.51 -2.06
N GLY A 184 8.97 9.45 -2.92
CA GLY A 184 9.65 9.77 -4.18
C GLY A 184 11.06 10.31 -3.95
N VAL A 185 11.19 11.35 -3.12
CA VAL A 185 12.48 11.96 -2.76
C VAL A 185 13.41 10.94 -2.11
N LEU A 186 12.92 10.17 -1.12
CA LEU A 186 13.73 9.13 -0.47
C LEU A 186 14.19 8.05 -1.46
N THR A 187 13.37 7.70 -2.43
CA THR A 187 13.75 6.76 -3.49
C THR A 187 14.94 7.25 -4.30
N GLU A 188 14.98 8.53 -4.66
CA GLU A 188 16.11 9.13 -5.39
C GLU A 188 17.40 9.06 -4.59
N HIS A 189 17.37 9.40 -3.30
CA HIS A 189 18.53 9.28 -2.41
C HIS A 189 19.01 7.84 -2.26
N LEU A 190 18.08 6.89 -2.09
CA LEU A 190 18.41 5.46 -1.98
C LEU A 190 19.04 4.94 -3.29
N LEU A 191 18.50 5.32 -4.44
CA LEU A 191 19.06 4.93 -5.74
C LEU A 191 20.44 5.55 -5.98
N THR A 192 20.64 6.80 -5.57
CA THR A 192 21.97 7.46 -5.64
C THR A 192 22.98 6.70 -4.80
N ALA A 193 22.66 6.38 -3.54
CA ALA A 193 23.55 5.62 -2.65
C ALA A 193 23.80 4.20 -3.20
N ALA A 194 22.78 3.52 -3.69
CA ALA A 194 22.88 2.17 -4.22
C ALA A 194 23.71 2.13 -5.51
N THR A 195 23.50 3.06 -6.42
CA THR A 195 24.26 3.15 -7.68
C THR A 195 25.74 3.47 -7.42
N ALA A 196 26.03 4.35 -6.46
CA ALA A 196 27.41 4.64 -6.05
C ALA A 196 28.13 3.40 -5.50
N ALA A 197 27.39 2.43 -4.93
CA ALA A 197 27.90 1.14 -4.48
C ALA A 197 27.85 0.04 -5.58
N GLY A 198 27.53 0.40 -6.83
CA GLY A 198 27.51 -0.50 -7.98
C GLY A 198 26.21 -1.30 -8.17
N ALA A 199 25.19 -1.10 -7.34
CA ALA A 199 23.90 -1.76 -7.51
C ALA A 199 23.08 -1.10 -8.63
N ALA A 200 22.27 -1.91 -9.33
CA ALA A 200 21.36 -1.45 -10.39
C ALA A 200 19.90 -1.63 -9.97
N LEU A 201 19.05 -0.67 -10.32
CA LEU A 201 17.61 -0.82 -10.14
C LEU A 201 17.08 -1.92 -11.07
N ARG A 202 16.49 -2.96 -10.48
CA ARG A 202 15.76 -4.00 -11.19
C ARG A 202 14.32 -3.60 -11.46
N TRP A 203 13.58 -3.24 -10.41
CA TRP A 203 12.22 -2.70 -10.48
C TRP A 203 11.91 -1.83 -9.27
N HIS A 204 10.91 -0.99 -9.41
CA HIS A 204 10.27 -0.30 -8.29
C HIS A 204 8.75 -0.33 -8.42
N GLN A 205 8.05 -0.21 -7.31
CA GLN A 205 6.59 -0.15 -7.27
C GLN A 205 6.11 0.78 -6.16
N GLY A 206 5.30 1.74 -6.52
CA GLY A 206 4.59 2.61 -5.59
C GLY A 206 3.23 2.04 -5.19
N GLY A 207 2.81 2.34 -3.96
CA GLY A 207 1.50 1.98 -3.45
C GLY A 207 0.94 3.05 -2.53
N PHE A 208 -0.38 3.00 -2.33
CA PHE A 208 -1.10 3.95 -1.49
C PHE A 208 -2.20 3.26 -0.68
N LEU A 209 -2.55 3.87 0.45
CA LEU A 209 -3.76 3.54 1.22
C LEU A 209 -4.79 4.65 1.05
N PRO A 210 -6.09 4.32 1.04
CA PRO A 210 -7.11 5.34 1.13
C PRO A 210 -7.05 6.03 2.49
N PRO A 211 -7.54 7.27 2.60
CA PRO A 211 -7.73 7.92 3.90
C PRO A 211 -8.53 7.00 4.84
N ALA A 212 -7.99 6.74 6.01
CA ALA A 212 -8.63 5.96 7.06
C ALA A 212 -8.77 6.84 8.31
N PRO A 213 -9.78 7.72 8.38
CA PRO A 213 -9.98 8.58 9.54
C PRO A 213 -10.22 7.72 10.79
N ASP A 214 -9.77 8.22 11.93
CA ASP A 214 -10.00 7.61 13.24
C ASP A 214 -9.39 6.21 13.44
N GLY A 215 -8.29 5.88 12.74
CA GLY A 215 -7.60 4.59 12.90
C GLY A 215 -8.38 3.38 12.38
N ARG A 216 -9.42 3.60 11.56
CA ARG A 216 -10.19 2.51 10.96
C ARG A 216 -9.33 1.69 9.98
N THR A 217 -9.65 0.42 9.86
CA THR A 217 -9.02 -0.44 8.86
C THR A 217 -9.30 0.09 7.44
N PRO A 218 -8.26 0.34 6.61
CA PRO A 218 -8.44 0.83 5.26
C PRO A 218 -9.14 -0.20 4.37
N ARG A 219 -9.76 0.28 3.28
CA ARG A 219 -10.40 -0.59 2.29
C ARG A 219 -9.46 -0.82 1.10
N ASN A 220 -9.48 -2.02 0.58
CA ASN A 220 -8.85 -2.34 -0.71
C ASN A 220 -9.74 -1.90 -1.89
N LEU A 221 -9.27 -2.10 -3.13
CA LEU A 221 -9.98 -1.71 -4.34
C LEU A 221 -11.27 -2.51 -4.61
N PHE A 222 -11.51 -3.61 -3.91
CA PHE A 222 -12.82 -4.29 -3.92
C PHE A 222 -13.82 -3.69 -2.93
N GLY A 223 -13.40 -2.68 -2.15
CA GLY A 223 -14.24 -1.98 -1.18
C GLY A 223 -14.33 -2.67 0.18
N PHE A 224 -13.64 -3.78 0.40
CA PHE A 224 -13.62 -4.49 1.68
C PHE A 224 -12.48 -3.98 2.58
N LYS A 225 -12.70 -4.00 3.90
CA LYS A 225 -11.66 -3.72 4.89
C LYS A 225 -10.58 -4.79 4.83
N ASP A 226 -9.32 -4.35 4.76
CA ASP A 226 -8.16 -5.23 4.59
C ASP A 226 -7.13 -4.99 5.70
N GLY A 227 -6.71 -6.07 6.35
CA GLY A 227 -5.81 -6.00 7.51
C GLY A 227 -6.46 -6.27 8.88
N THR A 228 -7.77 -6.51 8.94
CA THR A 228 -8.54 -6.68 10.19
C THR A 228 -8.04 -7.81 11.10
N ALA A 229 -7.53 -8.91 10.54
CA ALA A 229 -7.15 -10.11 11.29
C ALA A 229 -5.62 -10.36 11.25
N ASN A 230 -4.83 -9.33 11.44
CA ASN A 230 -3.38 -9.44 11.56
C ASN A 230 -2.97 -9.87 12.99
N PRO A 231 -1.88 -10.64 13.13
CA PRO A 231 -1.23 -10.81 14.43
C PRO A 231 -0.59 -9.51 14.89
N ASP A 232 -0.29 -9.41 16.18
CA ASP A 232 0.52 -8.31 16.71
C ASP A 232 1.93 -8.38 16.08
N PRO A 233 2.49 -7.27 15.57
CA PRO A 233 3.87 -7.25 15.09
C PRO A 233 4.92 -7.65 16.14
N ALA A 234 4.59 -7.55 17.42
CA ALA A 234 5.45 -8.01 18.51
C ALA A 234 5.42 -9.53 18.73
N ASP A 235 4.44 -10.26 18.14
CA ASP A 235 4.31 -11.71 18.29
C ASP A 235 5.62 -12.41 17.92
N PRO A 236 6.27 -13.13 18.89
CA PRO A 236 7.52 -13.83 18.63
C PRO A 236 7.44 -14.84 17.48
N ALA A 237 6.26 -15.40 17.21
CA ALA A 237 6.04 -16.37 16.14
C ALA A 237 6.27 -15.80 14.73
N LEU A 238 6.39 -14.50 14.58
CA LEU A 238 6.70 -13.83 13.30
C LEU A 238 8.20 -13.73 13.02
N TRP A 239 9.05 -13.97 14.03
CA TRP A 239 10.46 -13.59 13.98
C TRP A 239 11.39 -14.77 14.18
N GLN A 240 12.52 -14.73 13.49
CA GLN A 240 13.69 -15.59 13.74
C GLN A 240 14.91 -14.70 13.92
N ARG A 241 15.52 -14.71 15.13
CA ARG A 241 16.70 -13.88 15.46
C ARG A 241 16.52 -12.39 15.09
N ASP A 242 15.33 -11.83 15.41
CA ASP A 242 14.91 -10.46 15.10
C ASP A 242 14.75 -10.13 13.59
N GLY A 243 14.96 -11.11 12.70
CA GLY A 243 14.61 -11.03 11.29
C GLY A 243 13.30 -11.77 10.99
N THR A 244 12.76 -11.58 9.80
CA THR A 244 11.56 -12.27 9.29
C THR A 244 11.66 -12.44 7.77
N VAL A 245 10.82 -13.27 7.18
CA VAL A 245 10.77 -13.41 5.71
C VAL A 245 9.61 -12.60 5.18
N LEU A 246 9.90 -11.73 4.22
CA LEU A 246 8.92 -11.03 3.39
C LEU A 246 8.57 -11.87 2.18
N VAL A 247 7.28 -12.09 1.95
CA VAL A 247 6.73 -12.48 0.65
C VAL A 247 5.99 -11.27 0.08
N TYR A 248 6.49 -10.78 -1.05
CA TYR A 248 5.86 -9.72 -1.82
C TYR A 248 5.12 -10.30 -3.02
N ARG A 249 3.88 -9.81 -3.26
CA ARG A 249 3.09 -10.15 -4.44
C ARG A 249 2.44 -8.88 -5.00
N ARG A 250 2.61 -8.64 -6.30
CA ARG A 250 1.83 -7.64 -7.03
C ARG A 250 0.63 -8.32 -7.66
N ILE A 251 -0.56 -7.99 -7.18
CA ILE A 251 -1.80 -8.66 -7.54
C ILE A 251 -2.68 -7.68 -8.31
N ARG A 252 -2.83 -7.90 -9.61
CA ARG A 252 -3.79 -7.14 -10.42
C ARG A 252 -5.21 -7.58 -10.07
N MET A 253 -6.10 -6.60 -9.89
CA MET A 253 -7.49 -6.79 -9.50
C MET A 253 -8.43 -6.33 -10.62
N ASP A 254 -9.32 -7.22 -11.08
CA ASP A 254 -10.41 -6.84 -11.98
C ASP A 254 -11.57 -6.26 -11.16
N THR A 255 -11.42 -4.97 -10.84
CA THR A 255 -12.38 -4.24 -10.01
C THR A 255 -13.73 -4.08 -10.70
N ALA A 256 -13.76 -3.97 -12.03
CA ALA A 256 -14.98 -3.81 -12.80
C ALA A 256 -15.80 -5.12 -12.80
N ALA A 257 -15.17 -6.25 -13.10
CA ALA A 257 -15.84 -7.54 -13.08
C ALA A 257 -16.33 -7.90 -11.67
N PHE A 258 -15.55 -7.62 -10.61
CA PHE A 258 -15.97 -7.86 -9.24
C PHE A 258 -17.14 -6.94 -8.82
N ALA A 259 -17.12 -5.67 -9.21
CA ALA A 259 -18.20 -4.72 -8.92
C ALA A 259 -19.52 -5.07 -9.64
N ALA A 260 -19.45 -5.77 -10.76
CA ALA A 260 -20.64 -6.25 -11.49
C ALA A 260 -21.39 -7.38 -10.77
N LEU A 261 -20.75 -8.05 -9.79
CA LEU A 261 -21.46 -9.03 -8.97
C LEU A 261 -22.48 -8.37 -8.04
N PRO A 262 -23.64 -9.03 -7.78
CA PRO A 262 -24.55 -8.62 -6.71
C PRO A 262 -23.83 -8.44 -5.37
N ALA A 263 -24.30 -7.53 -4.52
CA ALA A 263 -23.65 -7.21 -3.25
C ALA A 263 -23.49 -8.42 -2.32
N ASP A 264 -24.54 -9.23 -2.21
CA ASP A 264 -24.53 -10.48 -1.44
C ASP A 264 -23.48 -11.49 -1.97
N ARG A 265 -23.33 -11.59 -3.28
CA ARG A 265 -22.33 -12.47 -3.90
C ARG A 265 -20.90 -12.00 -3.60
N ARG A 266 -20.66 -10.69 -3.57
CA ARG A 266 -19.35 -10.13 -3.18
C ARG A 266 -19.03 -10.45 -1.72
N GLU A 267 -20.00 -10.28 -0.81
CA GLU A 267 -19.85 -10.62 0.61
C GLU A 267 -19.61 -12.13 0.83
N LEU A 268 -20.34 -12.99 0.12
CA LEU A 268 -20.15 -14.44 0.18
C LEU A 268 -18.76 -14.86 -0.36
N ALA A 269 -18.27 -14.21 -1.43
CA ALA A 269 -16.93 -14.50 -1.97
C ALA A 269 -15.82 -14.12 -0.98
N VAL A 270 -15.96 -12.99 -0.30
CA VAL A 270 -14.97 -12.56 0.71
C VAL A 270 -15.17 -13.30 2.04
N GLY A 271 -16.42 -13.52 2.47
CA GLY A 271 -16.78 -14.09 3.78
C GLY A 271 -16.98 -13.03 4.86
N ARG A 272 -17.06 -11.76 4.48
CA ARG A 272 -17.29 -10.60 5.37
C ARG A 272 -18.31 -9.64 4.77
N ARG A 273 -18.96 -8.86 5.62
CA ARG A 273 -19.83 -7.76 5.20
C ARG A 273 -19.01 -6.58 4.69
N ALA A 274 -19.44 -6.02 3.58
CA ALA A 274 -18.70 -4.92 2.95
C ALA A 274 -18.76 -3.62 3.76
N ASP A 275 -19.89 -3.31 4.40
CA ASP A 275 -20.12 -2.08 5.18
C ASP A 275 -19.35 -2.07 6.49
N THR A 276 -19.56 -3.08 7.34
CA THR A 276 -19.01 -3.15 8.70
C THR A 276 -17.63 -3.79 8.75
N GLY A 277 -17.29 -4.69 7.80
CA GLY A 277 -16.11 -5.54 7.86
C GLY A 277 -16.30 -6.77 8.76
N ALA A 278 -17.45 -6.94 9.40
CA ALA A 278 -17.74 -8.10 10.24
C ALA A 278 -17.72 -9.40 9.42
N PRO A 279 -17.20 -10.52 9.95
CA PRO A 279 -17.36 -11.82 9.31
C PRO A 279 -18.85 -12.17 9.20
N LEU A 280 -19.24 -13.01 8.24
CA LEU A 280 -20.65 -13.40 8.06
C LEU A 280 -21.20 -14.17 9.28
N THR A 281 -20.34 -14.64 10.18
CA THR A 281 -20.65 -15.31 11.45
C THR A 281 -20.56 -14.39 12.66
N GLY A 282 -20.29 -13.10 12.46
CA GLY A 282 -20.14 -12.11 13.54
C GLY A 282 -20.94 -10.83 13.29
N SER A 283 -20.79 -9.86 14.18
CA SER A 283 -21.48 -8.57 14.15
C SER A 283 -20.54 -7.37 14.15
N ALA A 284 -19.29 -7.56 14.61
CA ALA A 284 -18.25 -6.54 14.68
C ALA A 284 -17.07 -6.87 13.77
N GLU A 285 -16.34 -5.84 13.31
CA GLU A 285 -15.20 -5.97 12.40
C GLU A 285 -14.16 -6.98 12.87
N HIS A 286 -13.82 -6.95 14.16
CA HIS A 286 -12.74 -7.74 14.75
C HIS A 286 -13.21 -9.07 15.33
N ASP A 287 -14.49 -9.46 15.12
CA ASP A 287 -14.95 -10.78 15.51
C ASP A 287 -14.15 -11.86 14.76
N ASP A 288 -13.82 -12.96 15.48
CA ASP A 288 -13.11 -14.10 14.88
C ASP A 288 -14.08 -14.89 13.97
N PRO A 289 -13.75 -15.09 12.68
CA PRO A 289 -14.60 -15.82 11.77
C PRO A 289 -14.77 -17.29 12.22
N ASP A 290 -16.00 -17.72 12.56
CA ASP A 290 -16.28 -19.14 12.74
C ASP A 290 -16.44 -19.81 11.37
N ILE A 291 -15.34 -20.37 10.87
CA ILE A 291 -15.34 -21.05 9.56
C ILE A 291 -16.06 -22.40 9.56
N TYR A 292 -16.53 -22.88 10.70
CA TYR A 292 -17.24 -24.17 10.83
C TYR A 292 -18.74 -23.98 11.07
N ALA A 293 -19.21 -22.77 11.36
CA ALA A 293 -20.62 -22.48 11.59
C ALA A 293 -21.48 -22.85 10.38
N LYS A 294 -22.64 -23.45 10.65
CA LYS A 294 -23.57 -23.95 9.64
C LYS A 294 -24.97 -23.41 9.85
N HIS A 295 -25.70 -23.29 8.78
CA HIS A 295 -27.14 -23.10 8.77
C HIS A 295 -27.88 -24.40 9.18
N PRO A 296 -29.18 -24.34 9.49
CA PRO A 296 -29.98 -25.54 9.83
C PRO A 296 -30.04 -26.58 8.70
N ASP A 297 -29.84 -26.17 7.45
CA ASP A 297 -29.78 -27.06 6.29
C ASP A 297 -28.41 -27.74 6.08
N GLY A 298 -27.45 -27.47 6.97
CA GLY A 298 -26.10 -28.03 6.95
C GLY A 298 -25.11 -27.26 6.05
N SER A 299 -25.52 -26.26 5.29
CA SER A 299 -24.63 -25.39 4.51
C SER A 299 -23.80 -24.49 5.44
N TYR A 300 -22.58 -24.12 4.99
CA TYR A 300 -21.73 -23.21 5.78
C TYR A 300 -22.22 -21.78 5.70
N VAL A 301 -22.23 -21.05 6.83
CA VAL A 301 -22.51 -19.62 6.93
C VAL A 301 -21.46 -18.81 6.15
N ILE A 302 -20.17 -19.13 6.36
CA ILE A 302 -19.06 -18.64 5.50
C ILE A 302 -18.81 -19.74 4.47
N PRO A 303 -19.12 -19.50 3.17
CA PRO A 303 -19.00 -20.52 2.13
C PRO A 303 -17.66 -21.24 2.09
N ALA A 304 -17.64 -22.49 1.61
CA ALA A 304 -16.42 -23.27 1.48
C ALA A 304 -15.39 -22.63 0.53
N THR A 305 -15.82 -21.77 -0.37
CA THR A 305 -15.01 -21.03 -1.35
C THR A 305 -14.71 -19.59 -0.92
N ALA A 306 -15.15 -19.15 0.26
CA ALA A 306 -14.92 -17.79 0.73
C ALA A 306 -13.45 -17.57 1.09
N HIS A 307 -12.92 -16.42 0.69
CA HIS A 307 -11.52 -16.02 0.92
C HIS A 307 -11.10 -16.13 2.39
N VAL A 308 -11.89 -15.56 3.29
CA VAL A 308 -11.64 -15.58 4.75
C VAL A 308 -11.55 -17.00 5.30
N ARG A 309 -12.37 -17.93 4.80
CA ARG A 309 -12.33 -19.33 5.21
C ARG A 309 -11.05 -20.00 4.74
N LEU A 310 -10.73 -19.85 3.45
CA LEU A 310 -9.57 -20.52 2.84
C LEU A 310 -8.22 -19.97 3.33
N SER A 311 -8.18 -18.70 3.74
CA SER A 311 -6.99 -18.06 4.32
C SER A 311 -6.94 -18.14 5.85
N SER A 312 -7.87 -18.88 6.49
CA SER A 312 -7.95 -18.97 7.94
C SER A 312 -6.73 -19.68 8.55
N PRO A 313 -6.10 -19.11 9.58
CA PRO A 313 -5.03 -19.76 10.33
C PRO A 313 -5.44 -21.13 10.93
N ARG A 314 -6.74 -21.35 11.17
CA ARG A 314 -7.27 -22.62 11.67
C ARG A 314 -6.98 -23.81 10.73
N LEU A 315 -6.75 -23.54 9.44
CA LEU A 315 -6.40 -24.54 8.43
C LEU A 315 -4.90 -24.84 8.38
N ASP A 316 -4.08 -24.04 9.07
CA ASP A 316 -2.62 -24.14 9.12
C ASP A 316 -2.10 -24.30 10.55
N GLY A 317 -2.86 -24.98 11.43
CA GLY A 317 -2.46 -25.24 12.81
C GLY A 317 -2.32 -24.00 13.68
N GLY A 318 -2.96 -22.88 13.29
CA GLY A 318 -2.88 -21.60 13.98
C GLY A 318 -1.75 -20.69 13.47
N ALA A 319 -0.92 -21.15 12.53
CA ALA A 319 0.15 -20.34 11.95
C ALA A 319 -0.40 -19.09 11.26
N ARG A 320 0.24 -17.95 11.52
CA ARG A 320 -0.19 -16.64 11.02
C ARG A 320 0.95 -15.94 10.28
N MET A 321 0.58 -15.07 9.35
CA MET A 321 1.46 -14.11 8.69
C MET A 321 0.97 -12.69 8.98
N LEU A 322 1.88 -11.77 9.26
CA LEU A 322 1.57 -10.35 9.36
C LEU A 322 1.45 -9.77 7.95
N ARG A 323 0.30 -9.24 7.59
CA ARG A 323 0.06 -8.69 6.27
C ARG A 323 0.10 -7.17 6.29
N ARG A 324 0.73 -6.61 5.27
CA ARG A 324 0.72 -5.20 4.94
C ARG A 324 0.31 -5.07 3.48
N GLY A 325 -0.78 -4.36 3.20
CA GLY A 325 -1.28 -4.18 1.85
C GLY A 325 -1.38 -2.71 1.49
N TRP A 326 -1.06 -2.38 0.23
CA TRP A 326 -1.31 -1.08 -0.37
C TRP A 326 -1.97 -1.29 -1.72
N SER A 327 -2.83 -0.38 -2.12
CA SER A 327 -3.33 -0.35 -3.48
C SER A 327 -2.28 0.24 -4.42
N TYR A 328 -2.30 -0.17 -5.69
CA TYR A 328 -1.58 0.52 -6.77
C TYR A 328 -2.54 0.80 -7.93
N ASP A 329 -2.23 1.82 -8.73
CA ASP A 329 -3.03 2.22 -9.90
C ASP A 329 -2.08 2.80 -10.97
N ASP A 330 -1.43 1.89 -11.70
CA ASP A 330 -0.42 2.24 -12.71
C ASP A 330 -1.09 2.57 -14.06
N ALA A 331 -2.26 1.98 -14.35
CA ALA A 331 -3.05 2.22 -15.55
C ALA A 331 -4.52 1.78 -15.35
N PRO A 332 -5.47 2.22 -16.20
CA PRO A 332 -6.90 1.84 -16.10
C PRO A 332 -7.16 0.33 -16.02
N THR A 333 -6.30 -0.49 -16.63
CA THR A 333 -6.39 -1.96 -16.62
C THR A 333 -5.29 -2.63 -15.80
N ASP A 334 -4.44 -1.85 -15.12
CA ASP A 334 -3.32 -2.34 -14.32
C ASP A 334 -3.31 -1.67 -12.94
N ARG A 335 -4.28 -2.07 -12.13
CA ARG A 335 -4.47 -1.64 -10.74
C ARG A 335 -4.71 -2.84 -9.85
N GLY A 336 -4.43 -2.71 -8.56
CA GLY A 336 -4.59 -3.83 -7.65
C GLY A 336 -3.96 -3.63 -6.29
N LEU A 337 -3.40 -4.72 -5.76
CA LEU A 337 -2.85 -4.82 -4.42
C LEU A 337 -1.35 -5.14 -4.46
N LEU A 338 -0.58 -4.37 -3.72
CA LEU A 338 0.77 -4.73 -3.29
C LEU A 338 0.62 -5.48 -1.97
N PHE A 339 0.77 -6.76 -2.02
CA PHE A 339 0.64 -7.63 -0.85
C PHE A 339 2.03 -7.94 -0.30
N CYS A 340 2.30 -7.52 0.92
CA CYS A 340 3.49 -7.86 1.68
C CYS A 340 3.06 -8.72 2.88
N ALA A 341 3.64 -9.88 3.03
CA ALA A 341 3.39 -10.76 4.16
C ALA A 341 4.69 -11.14 4.84
N PHE A 342 4.71 -11.07 6.17
CA PHE A 342 5.87 -11.35 7.00
C PHE A 342 5.60 -12.59 7.85
N MET A 343 6.52 -13.55 7.80
CA MET A 343 6.43 -14.84 8.50
C MET A 343 7.83 -15.46 8.62
N PRO A 344 8.03 -16.38 9.56
CA PRO A 344 9.34 -17.03 9.71
C PRO A 344 9.66 -18.00 8.55
N ASP A 345 8.63 -18.63 7.96
CA ASP A 345 8.77 -19.65 6.92
C ASP A 345 7.83 -19.32 5.74
N PRO A 346 8.38 -19.02 4.53
CA PRO A 346 7.60 -18.72 3.34
C PRO A 346 6.72 -19.88 2.84
N ALA A 347 6.98 -21.12 3.28
CA ALA A 347 6.14 -22.26 2.96
C ALA A 347 4.70 -22.09 3.48
N LEU A 348 4.47 -21.32 4.55
CA LEU A 348 3.13 -20.96 5.00
C LEU A 348 2.36 -20.23 3.90
N PHE A 349 2.98 -19.22 3.28
CA PHE A 349 2.36 -18.51 2.17
C PHE A 349 2.06 -19.45 1.01
N ALA A 350 3.01 -20.28 0.63
CA ALA A 350 2.83 -21.23 -0.48
C ALA A 350 1.63 -22.16 -0.26
N ARG A 351 1.46 -22.72 0.96
CA ARG A 351 0.29 -23.57 1.30
C ARG A 351 -1.03 -22.81 1.21
N VAL A 352 -1.08 -21.61 1.78
CA VAL A 352 -2.30 -20.78 1.74
C VAL A 352 -2.63 -20.39 0.30
N GLN A 353 -1.64 -19.93 -0.48
CA GLN A 353 -1.86 -19.50 -1.85
C GLN A 353 -2.27 -20.64 -2.78
N THR A 354 -1.72 -21.85 -2.63
CA THR A 354 -2.15 -23.02 -3.38
C THR A 354 -3.63 -23.31 -3.12
N ARG A 355 -4.05 -23.32 -1.86
CA ARG A 355 -5.44 -23.53 -1.47
C ARG A 355 -6.39 -22.45 -2.01
N LEU A 356 -5.96 -21.18 -2.01
CA LEU A 356 -6.71 -20.07 -2.59
C LEU A 356 -6.83 -20.22 -4.12
N ALA A 357 -5.73 -20.52 -4.80
CA ALA A 357 -5.73 -20.70 -6.26
C ALA A 357 -6.69 -21.79 -6.73
N GLU A 358 -6.88 -22.85 -5.93
CA GLU A 358 -7.76 -23.96 -6.27
C GLU A 358 -9.25 -23.66 -6.09
N ARG A 359 -9.63 -22.88 -5.09
CA ARG A 359 -11.04 -22.81 -4.64
C ARG A 359 -11.57 -21.43 -4.30
N ASP A 360 -10.73 -20.40 -4.21
CA ASP A 360 -11.18 -19.09 -3.77
C ASP A 360 -12.08 -18.43 -4.81
N ALA A 361 -13.26 -18.02 -4.37
CA ALA A 361 -14.22 -17.29 -5.20
C ALA A 361 -13.68 -15.94 -5.71
N LEU A 362 -12.59 -15.40 -5.13
CA LEU A 362 -11.90 -14.21 -5.62
C LEU A 362 -10.91 -14.51 -6.75
N THR A 363 -10.45 -15.75 -6.92
CA THR A 363 -9.43 -16.13 -7.93
C THR A 363 -9.75 -15.62 -9.35
N PRO A 364 -11.01 -15.66 -9.86
CA PRO A 364 -11.32 -15.15 -11.19
C PRO A 364 -11.04 -13.65 -11.39
N PHE A 365 -10.97 -12.88 -10.30
CA PHE A 365 -10.79 -11.42 -10.32
C PHE A 365 -9.35 -10.99 -9.98
N LEU A 366 -8.45 -11.95 -9.74
CA LEU A 366 -7.07 -11.70 -9.28
C LEU A 366 -6.07 -12.30 -10.26
N THR A 367 -4.98 -11.57 -10.53
CA THR A 367 -3.85 -12.08 -11.30
C THR A 367 -2.57 -11.65 -10.60
N HIS A 368 -1.77 -12.60 -10.15
CA HIS A 368 -0.45 -12.34 -9.58
C HIS A 368 0.52 -12.04 -10.71
N THR A 369 1.03 -10.81 -10.78
CA THR A 369 1.87 -10.31 -11.87
C THR A 369 3.33 -10.13 -11.50
N ALA A 370 3.66 -10.10 -10.20
CA ALA A 370 5.03 -10.11 -9.71
C ALA A 370 5.13 -10.78 -8.35
N SER A 371 6.31 -11.29 -8.04
CA SER A 371 6.63 -11.96 -6.78
C SER A 371 8.07 -11.70 -6.37
N ALA A 372 8.33 -11.54 -5.07
CA ALA A 372 9.67 -11.60 -4.51
C ALA A 372 9.60 -12.23 -3.11
N VAL A 373 10.64 -12.96 -2.74
CA VAL A 373 10.90 -13.42 -1.38
C VAL A 373 12.16 -12.74 -0.90
N ALA A 374 12.16 -12.24 0.33
CA ALA A 374 13.34 -11.61 0.88
C ALA A 374 13.44 -11.81 2.40
N TRP A 375 14.63 -12.03 2.89
CA TRP A 375 14.92 -12.06 4.31
C TRP A 375 15.09 -10.61 4.82
N VAL A 376 14.11 -10.15 5.59
CA VAL A 376 14.18 -8.87 6.29
C VAL A 376 15.20 -8.97 7.42
N LEU A 377 16.23 -8.15 7.34
CA LEU A 377 17.30 -8.15 8.32
C LEU A 377 16.81 -7.68 9.70
N PRO A 378 17.47 -8.07 10.77
CA PRO A 378 17.34 -7.37 12.06
C PRO A 378 17.49 -5.87 11.89
N GLY A 379 16.90 -5.09 12.77
CA GLY A 379 17.07 -3.64 12.77
C GLY A 379 18.48 -3.22 13.15
N ALA A 380 18.87 -2.00 12.78
CA ALA A 380 20.13 -1.40 13.22
C ALA A 380 20.05 -0.99 14.70
N ARG A 381 21.04 -1.31 15.48
CA ARG A 381 21.18 -0.81 16.86
C ARG A 381 21.54 0.68 16.83
N GLU A 382 21.30 1.38 17.93
CA GLU A 382 21.72 2.77 18.06
C GLU A 382 23.25 2.88 17.86
N GLY A 383 23.68 3.77 16.97
CA GLY A 383 25.07 3.92 16.56
C GLY A 383 25.60 2.85 15.63
N GLY A 384 24.78 1.85 15.25
CA GLY A 384 25.13 0.78 14.33
C GLY A 384 24.50 0.93 12.96
N THR A 385 24.78 -0.01 12.06
CA THR A 385 24.28 -0.04 10.70
C THR A 385 23.48 -1.31 10.41
N LEU A 386 22.65 -1.27 9.34
CA LEU A 386 22.00 -2.49 8.86
C LEU A 386 23.03 -3.51 8.41
N GLY A 387 22.77 -4.78 8.70
CA GLY A 387 23.63 -5.88 8.25
C GLY A 387 24.93 -6.09 9.04
N GLU A 388 25.09 -5.52 10.23
CA GLU A 388 26.28 -5.75 11.07
C GLU A 388 26.53 -7.24 11.36
N GLY A 389 25.48 -8.06 11.43
CA GLY A 389 25.59 -9.49 11.70
C GLY A 389 25.84 -10.38 10.47
N LEU A 390 26.08 -9.82 9.28
CA LEU A 390 26.25 -10.57 8.03
C LEU A 390 27.71 -11.04 7.80
#